data_a4ebb85f74168dfa543847b0115f0564
#
_entry.id   a4ebb85f74168dfa543847b0115f0564
#
_cell.length_a   1.000
_cell.length_b   1.000
_cell.length_c   1.000
_cell.angle_alpha   90.00
_cell.angle_beta   90.00
_cell.angle_gamma   90.00
#
_symmetry.space_group_name_H-M   'P 1'
#
loop_
_entity.id
_entity.type
_entity.pdbx_description
1 polymer ?
#
loop_
_entity_poly.entity_id
_entity_poly.type
_entity_poly.pdbx_seq_one_letter_code
_entity_poly.pdbx_strand_id
1 'polypeptide(L)'
;MKTAIFLLIVLAFFLPARAQSDVVSTREMERINWMEFREVVPAKINTVLLPTGTLEPHGVINNGADITAPVAISRQLARRVNAMIAPVLPYGMTGSMEAYPGAFQITEAAYRPFIKQVMEGLAKNGFKNIIVVNGHGGPQTAVLNAVGAEVSVEKRVRVLVVNWWSYCSDVTKQVFGEDGGHAGWNETAFVQAIDPTLVHPGKYKPEMVTANPAPSTWAAFPNPSSIGLYTPGQGYPKFDQKKADEYFAKVNDKVAALIAEIIRKWDLAGL
;
A
#
# COMPACT_ATOMS: atom_id res chain seq x y z
N MET A 1 -2.58 -54.75 -45.50
CA MET A 1 -3.16 -53.40 -45.26
C MET A 1 -2.27 -52.70 -44.20
N LYS A 2 -1.47 -51.70 -44.62
CA LYS A 2 -0.58 -50.95 -43.69
C LYS A 2 -1.28 -49.59 -43.46
N THR A 3 -1.73 -49.35 -42.21
CA THR A 3 -2.37 -48.14 -41.78
C THR A 3 -1.29 -47.12 -41.42
N ALA A 4 -1.17 -46.05 -42.17
CA ALA A 4 -0.26 -44.93 -41.88
C ALA A 4 -0.99 -43.96 -40.92
N ILE A 5 -0.40 -43.75 -39.72
CA ILE A 5 -0.85 -42.75 -38.77
C ILE A 5 -0.13 -41.45 -39.10
N PHE A 6 -0.90 -40.44 -39.52
CA PHE A 6 -0.41 -39.06 -39.70
C PHE A 6 -0.42 -38.33 -38.34
N LEU A 7 0.76 -38.05 -37.85
CA LEU A 7 0.95 -37.24 -36.63
C LEU A 7 0.90 -35.76 -37.03
N LEU A 8 -0.19 -35.07 -36.65
CA LEU A 8 -0.35 -33.64 -36.89
C LEU A 8 0.41 -32.87 -35.77
N ILE A 9 1.58 -32.33 -36.09
CA ILE A 9 2.33 -31.46 -35.19
C ILE A 9 1.71 -30.06 -35.27
N VAL A 10 0.97 -29.66 -34.22
CA VAL A 10 0.49 -28.28 -34.08
C VAL A 10 1.65 -27.44 -33.53
N LEU A 11 2.32 -26.69 -34.37
CA LEU A 11 3.27 -25.65 -33.95
C LEU A 11 2.47 -24.48 -33.37
N ALA A 12 2.41 -24.39 -32.04
CA ALA A 12 1.95 -23.20 -31.36
C ALA A 12 3.00 -22.08 -31.53
N PHE A 13 2.73 -21.14 -32.43
CA PHE A 13 3.52 -19.90 -32.51
C PHE A 13 3.28 -19.08 -31.22
N PHE A 14 4.21 -19.13 -30.28
CA PHE A 14 4.33 -18.14 -29.22
C PHE A 14 4.76 -16.81 -29.86
N LEU A 15 3.79 -15.97 -30.20
CA LEU A 15 4.07 -14.56 -30.51
C LEU A 15 4.61 -13.94 -29.21
N PRO A 16 5.80 -13.33 -29.20
CA PRO A 16 6.26 -12.60 -28.03
C PRO A 16 5.23 -11.50 -27.71
N ALA A 17 4.75 -11.47 -26.48
CA ALA A 17 3.90 -10.39 -25.99
C ALA A 17 4.65 -9.08 -26.28
N ARG A 18 4.18 -8.32 -27.26
CA ARG A 18 4.72 -7.00 -27.58
C ARG A 18 4.58 -6.17 -26.30
N ALA A 19 5.70 -5.80 -25.70
CA ALA A 19 5.70 -4.86 -24.58
C ALA A 19 4.94 -3.62 -25.08
N GLN A 20 3.73 -3.43 -24.57
CA GLN A 20 2.91 -2.28 -24.92
C GLN A 20 3.71 -1.06 -24.46
N SER A 21 4.14 -0.21 -25.38
CA SER A 21 4.83 1.04 -25.05
C SER A 21 3.96 1.80 -24.04
N ASP A 22 4.56 2.23 -22.93
CA ASP A 22 3.81 2.95 -21.92
C ASP A 22 3.17 4.19 -22.57
N VAL A 23 1.93 4.45 -22.21
CA VAL A 23 1.14 5.57 -22.77
C VAL A 23 1.65 6.94 -22.31
N VAL A 24 2.57 6.96 -21.36
CA VAL A 24 3.18 8.16 -20.76
C VAL A 24 4.59 7.85 -20.26
N SER A 25 5.47 8.85 -20.27
CA SER A 25 6.88 8.72 -19.87
C SER A 25 7.06 8.27 -18.40
N THR A 26 6.19 8.72 -17.51
CA THR A 26 6.15 8.33 -16.09
C THR A 26 4.71 8.22 -15.60
N ARG A 27 4.49 7.39 -14.58
CA ARG A 27 3.19 7.29 -13.90
C ARG A 27 3.07 8.24 -12.71
N GLU A 28 4.15 8.89 -12.27
CA GLU A 28 4.16 9.86 -11.18
C GLU A 28 3.64 11.22 -11.66
N MET A 29 2.48 11.66 -11.13
CA MET A 29 1.79 12.88 -11.58
C MET A 29 2.66 14.14 -11.40
N GLU A 30 3.48 14.18 -10.38
CA GLU A 30 4.38 15.30 -10.08
C GLU A 30 5.55 15.44 -11.07
N ARG A 31 5.77 14.45 -11.94
CA ARG A 31 6.89 14.38 -12.88
C ARG A 31 6.48 14.55 -14.34
N ILE A 32 5.20 14.76 -14.61
CA ILE A 32 4.71 15.08 -15.94
C ILE A 32 4.15 16.50 -15.98
N ASN A 33 4.17 17.12 -17.15
CA ASN A 33 3.56 18.42 -17.33
C ASN A 33 2.05 18.31 -17.61
N TRP A 34 1.32 19.43 -17.53
CA TRP A 34 -0.13 19.45 -17.69
C TRP A 34 -0.59 19.05 -19.10
N MET A 35 0.24 19.23 -20.13
CA MET A 35 -0.09 18.87 -21.51
C MET A 35 -0.08 17.34 -21.68
N GLU A 36 0.99 16.67 -21.22
CA GLU A 36 1.06 15.21 -21.17
C GLU A 36 -0.05 14.62 -20.31
N PHE A 37 -0.32 15.23 -19.14
CA PHE A 37 -1.41 14.80 -18.27
C PHE A 37 -2.74 14.80 -19.01
N ARG A 38 -3.09 15.90 -19.71
CA ARG A 38 -4.32 16.04 -20.49
C ARG A 38 -4.45 15.00 -21.63
N GLU A 39 -3.33 14.57 -22.21
CA GLU A 39 -3.32 13.58 -23.29
C GLU A 39 -3.65 12.16 -22.83
N VAL A 40 -3.45 11.89 -21.53
CA VAL A 40 -3.61 10.54 -20.98
C VAL A 40 -4.78 10.42 -20.01
N VAL A 41 -5.09 11.45 -19.23
CA VAL A 41 -6.18 11.45 -18.23
C VAL A 41 -7.37 12.25 -18.74
N PRO A 42 -8.59 11.71 -18.72
CA PRO A 42 -8.98 10.36 -18.31
C PRO A 42 -8.98 9.32 -19.46
N ALA A 43 -8.70 9.74 -20.70
CA ALA A 43 -9.00 8.96 -21.91
C ALA A 43 -8.24 7.61 -21.99
N LYS A 44 -7.01 7.57 -21.49
CA LYS A 44 -6.15 6.37 -21.49
C LYS A 44 -5.95 5.81 -20.09
N ILE A 45 -5.97 6.68 -19.08
CA ILE A 45 -5.76 6.34 -17.66
C ILE A 45 -6.80 7.07 -16.83
N ASN A 46 -7.72 6.34 -16.21
CA ASN A 46 -8.77 6.87 -15.35
C ASN A 46 -8.67 6.37 -13.89
N THR A 47 -7.58 5.71 -13.56
CA THR A 47 -7.28 5.19 -12.23
C THR A 47 -6.08 5.92 -11.65
N VAL A 48 -6.13 6.26 -10.36
CA VAL A 48 -5.02 6.86 -9.62
C VAL A 48 -4.77 6.11 -8.33
N LEU A 49 -3.49 5.86 -8.02
CA LEU A 49 -3.03 5.38 -6.73
C LEU A 49 -2.66 6.60 -5.88
N LEU A 50 -3.25 6.71 -4.70
CA LEU A 50 -2.98 7.77 -3.72
C LEU A 50 -2.28 7.16 -2.51
N PRO A 51 -0.93 7.18 -2.46
CA PRO A 51 -0.21 6.72 -1.28
C PRO A 51 -0.38 7.71 -0.11
N THR A 52 -0.71 7.17 1.07
CA THR A 52 -0.86 7.95 2.31
C THR A 52 -0.09 7.29 3.43
N GLY A 53 0.48 8.08 4.34
CA GLY A 53 1.24 7.58 5.46
C GLY A 53 1.36 8.61 6.58
N THR A 54 2.29 8.37 7.48
CA THR A 54 2.67 9.31 8.53
C THR A 54 4.15 9.15 8.88
N LEU A 55 4.66 10.06 9.71
CA LEU A 55 5.97 9.94 10.35
C LEU A 55 5.77 9.54 11.80
N GLU A 56 6.16 8.31 12.15
CA GLU A 56 6.10 7.79 13.50
C GLU A 56 7.21 6.76 13.78
N PRO A 57 7.50 6.45 15.04
CA PRO A 57 8.54 5.48 15.36
C PRO A 57 8.15 4.07 14.91
N HIS A 58 9.11 3.38 14.28
CA HIS A 58 8.98 1.99 13.83
C HIS A 58 10.18 1.16 14.30
N GLY A 59 10.46 1.17 15.59
CA GLY A 59 11.54 0.40 16.18
C GLY A 59 12.90 0.73 15.56
N VAL A 60 13.45 -0.19 14.76
CA VAL A 60 14.78 -0.07 14.16
C VAL A 60 14.78 0.22 12.66
N ILE A 61 13.62 0.50 12.10
CA ILE A 61 13.47 0.98 10.72
C ILE A 61 13.18 2.49 10.70
N ASN A 62 13.13 3.07 9.51
CA ASN A 62 12.93 4.52 9.38
C ASN A 62 11.55 4.97 9.89
N ASN A 63 11.47 6.16 10.47
CA ASN A 63 10.20 6.75 10.94
C ASN A 63 9.17 6.97 9.81
N GLY A 64 9.62 6.95 8.56
CA GLY A 64 8.77 7.02 7.37
C GLY A 64 8.40 5.66 6.79
N ALA A 65 8.41 4.57 7.54
CA ALA A 65 8.01 3.24 7.05
C ALA A 65 6.62 3.26 6.42
N ASP A 66 5.68 3.95 7.06
CA ASP A 66 4.32 4.18 6.57
C ASP A 66 4.22 5.00 5.28
N ILE A 67 5.28 5.70 4.90
CA ILE A 67 5.41 6.42 3.63
C ILE A 67 6.13 5.53 2.61
N THR A 68 7.19 4.89 3.03
CA THR A 68 8.06 4.05 2.18
C THR A 68 7.27 2.91 1.54
N ALA A 69 6.47 2.20 2.32
CA ALA A 69 5.70 1.04 1.85
C ALA A 69 4.65 1.43 0.80
N PRO A 70 3.68 2.34 1.04
CA PRO A 70 2.66 2.68 0.05
C PRO A 70 3.22 3.33 -1.22
N VAL A 71 4.32 4.08 -1.13
CA VAL A 71 5.00 4.63 -2.31
C VAL A 71 5.60 3.50 -3.15
N ALA A 72 6.28 2.55 -2.53
CA ALA A 72 6.85 1.40 -3.24
C ALA A 72 5.76 0.52 -3.86
N ILE A 73 4.68 0.22 -3.14
CA ILE A 73 3.51 -0.49 -3.68
C ILE A 73 2.96 0.25 -4.90
N SER A 74 2.73 1.55 -4.78
CA SER A 74 2.17 2.35 -5.88
C SER A 74 3.06 2.30 -7.12
N ARG A 75 4.38 2.41 -6.97
CA ARG A 75 5.34 2.31 -8.07
C ARG A 75 5.35 0.93 -8.74
N GLN A 76 5.26 -0.14 -7.94
CA GLN A 76 5.20 -1.51 -8.46
C GLN A 76 3.90 -1.80 -9.22
N LEU A 77 2.80 -1.20 -8.80
CA LEU A 77 1.48 -1.53 -9.30
C LEU A 77 1.00 -0.62 -10.45
N ALA A 78 1.47 0.62 -10.55
CA ALA A 78 0.90 1.62 -11.44
C ALA A 78 0.73 1.17 -12.89
N ARG A 79 1.75 0.51 -13.46
CA ARG A 79 1.65 -0.04 -14.82
C ARG A 79 0.76 -1.29 -14.90
N ARG A 80 0.77 -2.11 -13.86
CA ARG A 80 0.00 -3.38 -13.80
C ARG A 80 -1.51 -3.14 -13.76
N VAL A 81 -1.93 -2.07 -13.08
CA VAL A 81 -3.36 -1.72 -12.93
C VAL A 81 -3.76 -0.49 -13.77
N ASN A 82 -2.91 -0.08 -14.71
CA ASN A 82 -3.07 1.09 -15.56
C ASN A 82 -3.48 2.36 -14.80
N ALA A 83 -2.68 2.74 -13.80
CA ALA A 83 -2.93 3.90 -12.96
C ALA A 83 -1.84 4.96 -13.06
N MET A 84 -2.20 6.22 -12.74
CA MET A 84 -1.25 7.25 -12.32
C MET A 84 -0.96 7.10 -10.82
N ILE A 85 0.11 7.74 -10.35
CA ILE A 85 0.48 7.83 -8.94
C ILE A 85 0.37 9.30 -8.53
N ALA A 86 -0.51 9.61 -7.59
CA ALA A 86 -0.55 10.94 -6.98
C ALA A 86 0.65 11.15 -6.05
N PRO A 87 1.07 12.40 -5.80
CA PRO A 87 2.06 12.69 -4.78
C PRO A 87 1.67 12.09 -3.43
N VAL A 88 2.64 11.51 -2.72
CA VAL A 88 2.38 10.91 -1.41
C VAL A 88 1.91 11.96 -0.40
N LEU A 89 1.00 11.58 0.49
CA LEU A 89 0.62 12.38 1.65
C LEU A 89 1.39 11.86 2.87
N PRO A 90 2.52 12.52 3.25
CA PRO A 90 3.47 11.96 4.22
C PRO A 90 3.15 12.34 5.67
N TYR A 91 2.13 13.15 5.90
CA TYR A 91 1.70 13.60 7.23
C TYR A 91 0.29 13.14 7.52
N GLY A 92 0.12 12.40 8.64
CA GLY A 92 -1.12 11.78 9.03
C GLY A 92 -1.38 11.83 10.54
N MET A 93 -2.17 10.89 11.04
CA MET A 93 -2.67 10.87 12.40
C MET A 93 -1.94 9.80 13.22
N THR A 94 -0.76 10.13 13.75
CA THR A 94 0.14 9.21 14.48
C THR A 94 -0.47 8.66 15.79
N GLY A 95 -1.32 9.44 16.48
CA GLY A 95 -1.99 8.98 17.70
C GLY A 95 -1.05 8.86 18.90
N SER A 96 -1.08 7.72 19.59
CA SER A 96 -0.37 7.52 20.87
C SER A 96 1.16 7.50 20.76
N MET A 97 1.70 7.51 19.56
CA MET A 97 3.14 7.58 19.31
C MET A 97 3.67 8.99 19.07
N GLU A 98 2.81 10.01 19.14
CA GLU A 98 3.18 11.42 18.96
C GLU A 98 4.33 11.88 19.88
N ALA A 99 4.45 11.31 21.07
CA ALA A 99 5.48 11.68 22.05
C ALA A 99 6.90 11.25 21.66
N TYR A 100 7.05 10.39 20.68
CA TYR A 100 8.37 9.94 20.24
C TYR A 100 9.07 10.96 19.34
N PRO A 101 10.42 11.09 19.45
CA PRO A 101 11.19 11.96 18.57
C PRO A 101 11.00 11.61 17.09
N GLY A 102 10.72 12.62 16.26
CA GLY A 102 10.51 12.44 14.83
C GLY A 102 9.09 12.02 14.43
N ALA A 103 8.18 11.85 15.39
CA ALA A 103 6.75 11.67 15.11
C ALA A 103 6.06 13.01 14.83
N PHE A 104 5.05 12.97 13.94
CA PHE A 104 4.25 14.15 13.58
C PHE A 104 2.77 13.81 13.61
N GLN A 105 2.03 14.46 14.52
CA GLN A 105 0.60 14.30 14.64
C GLN A 105 -0.15 15.41 13.89
N ILE A 106 -1.01 15.00 12.96
CA ILE A 106 -2.02 15.88 12.36
C ILE A 106 -3.36 15.55 13.01
N THR A 107 -4.06 16.57 13.51
CA THR A 107 -5.39 16.39 14.10
C THR A 107 -6.41 15.95 13.05
N GLU A 108 -7.46 15.23 13.45
CA GLU A 108 -8.55 14.86 12.54
C GLU A 108 -9.20 16.10 11.92
N ALA A 109 -9.36 17.17 12.68
CA ALA A 109 -9.93 18.42 12.21
C ALA A 109 -9.15 19.05 11.03
N ALA A 110 -7.83 18.80 10.95
CA ALA A 110 -6.99 19.24 9.84
C ALA A 110 -6.90 18.17 8.74
N TYR A 111 -6.71 16.92 9.11
CA TYR A 111 -6.50 15.83 8.16
C TYR A 111 -7.73 15.51 7.31
N ARG A 112 -8.92 15.43 7.93
CA ARG A 112 -10.17 15.07 7.23
C ARG A 112 -10.51 16.02 6.08
N PRO A 113 -10.60 17.35 6.25
CA PRO A 113 -10.88 18.25 5.14
C PRO A 113 -9.75 18.27 4.09
N PHE A 114 -8.49 18.11 4.51
CA PHE A 114 -7.37 18.06 3.58
C PHE A 114 -7.45 16.85 2.65
N ILE A 115 -7.60 15.63 3.19
CA ILE A 115 -7.69 14.42 2.36
C ILE A 115 -8.95 14.42 1.48
N LYS A 116 -10.06 14.97 1.97
CA LYS A 116 -11.28 15.15 1.17
C LYS A 116 -10.99 16.02 -0.06
N GLN A 117 -10.37 17.17 0.12
CA GLN A 117 -10.05 18.08 -0.99
C GLN A 117 -9.05 17.46 -1.98
N VAL A 118 -8.10 16.67 -1.52
CA VAL A 118 -7.20 15.92 -2.41
C VAL A 118 -7.98 14.93 -3.28
N MET A 119 -8.86 14.12 -2.69
CA MET A 119 -9.67 13.15 -3.46
C MET A 119 -10.65 13.85 -4.41
N GLU A 120 -11.26 14.95 -4.00
CA GLU A 120 -12.11 15.79 -4.87
C GLU A 120 -11.32 16.39 -6.04
N GLY A 121 -10.08 16.82 -5.78
CA GLY A 121 -9.17 17.31 -6.80
C GLY A 121 -8.84 16.22 -7.84
N LEU A 122 -8.61 14.99 -7.39
CA LEU A 122 -8.38 13.84 -8.27
C LEU A 122 -9.64 13.54 -9.12
N ALA A 123 -10.81 13.53 -8.52
CA ALA A 123 -12.10 13.36 -9.23
C ALA A 123 -12.33 14.46 -10.27
N LYS A 124 -12.08 15.73 -9.91
CA LYS A 124 -12.17 16.88 -10.82
C LYS A 124 -11.25 16.78 -12.02
N ASN A 125 -10.07 16.16 -11.84
CA ASN A 125 -9.11 15.94 -12.92
C ASN A 125 -9.44 14.74 -13.82
N GLY A 126 -10.56 14.03 -13.58
CA GLY A 126 -11.08 12.99 -14.46
C GLY A 126 -10.78 11.57 -14.03
N PHE A 127 -10.20 11.35 -12.86
CA PHE A 127 -10.03 9.99 -12.34
C PHE A 127 -11.38 9.42 -11.89
N LYS A 128 -11.74 8.27 -12.47
CA LYS A 128 -12.93 7.51 -12.11
C LYS A 128 -12.67 6.60 -10.89
N ASN A 129 -11.47 6.05 -10.80
CA ASN A 129 -11.06 5.14 -9.73
C ASN A 129 -9.95 5.80 -8.89
N ILE A 130 -10.19 6.02 -7.61
CA ILE A 130 -9.23 6.53 -6.63
C ILE A 130 -8.89 5.38 -5.69
N ILE A 131 -7.66 4.90 -5.74
CA ILE A 131 -7.18 3.78 -4.92
C ILE A 131 -6.23 4.35 -3.88
N VAL A 132 -6.70 4.47 -2.64
CA VAL A 132 -5.87 4.90 -1.51
C VAL A 132 -5.03 3.72 -1.06
N VAL A 133 -3.73 3.81 -1.22
CA VAL A 133 -2.75 2.86 -0.67
C VAL A 133 -2.33 3.40 0.68
N ASN A 134 -3.01 2.94 1.74
CA ASN A 134 -2.78 3.45 3.08
C ASN A 134 -1.60 2.72 3.73
N GLY A 135 -0.66 3.48 4.30
CA GLY A 135 0.50 2.97 5.03
C GLY A 135 0.34 2.96 6.54
N HIS A 136 -0.66 3.67 7.08
CA HIS A 136 -0.81 3.87 8.53
C HIS A 136 -2.17 3.44 9.07
N GLY A 137 -2.17 2.82 10.24
CA GLY A 137 -3.35 2.30 10.93
C GLY A 137 -4.11 3.34 11.77
N GLY A 138 -4.67 2.86 12.86
CA GLY A 138 -5.32 3.68 13.87
C GLY A 138 -6.46 4.58 13.35
N PRO A 139 -6.60 5.80 13.90
CA PRO A 139 -7.67 6.71 13.53
C PRO A 139 -7.61 7.17 12.06
N GLN A 140 -6.43 7.18 11.44
CA GLN A 140 -6.28 7.53 10.02
C GLN A 140 -7.11 6.64 9.11
N THR A 141 -7.12 5.32 9.35
CA THR A 141 -7.90 4.36 8.58
C THR A 141 -9.40 4.69 8.62
N ALA A 142 -9.94 5.03 9.78
CA ALA A 142 -11.35 5.39 9.93
C ALA A 142 -11.70 6.66 9.13
N VAL A 143 -10.84 7.68 9.19
CA VAL A 143 -11.01 8.92 8.42
C VAL A 143 -10.95 8.67 6.92
N LEU A 144 -9.98 7.89 6.44
CA LEU A 144 -9.85 7.55 5.02
C LEU A 144 -11.09 6.80 4.49
N ASN A 145 -11.62 5.85 5.25
CA ASN A 145 -12.84 5.13 4.89
C ASN A 145 -14.06 6.05 4.83
N ALA A 146 -14.25 6.91 5.84
CA ALA A 146 -15.37 7.83 5.89
C ALA A 146 -15.32 8.86 4.74
N VAL A 147 -14.16 9.46 4.51
CA VAL A 147 -13.96 10.43 3.41
C VAL A 147 -14.09 9.73 2.04
N GLY A 148 -13.56 8.51 1.89
CA GLY A 148 -13.71 7.74 0.67
C GLY A 148 -15.17 7.48 0.30
N ALA A 149 -15.99 7.09 1.29
CA ALA A 149 -17.44 6.91 1.10
C ALA A 149 -18.15 8.21 0.71
N GLU A 150 -17.83 9.31 1.39
CA GLU A 150 -18.38 10.66 1.11
C GLU A 150 -18.08 11.12 -0.32
N VAL A 151 -16.79 11.11 -0.70
CA VAL A 151 -16.33 11.54 -2.02
C VAL A 151 -16.89 10.64 -3.13
N SER A 152 -17.00 9.34 -2.89
CA SER A 152 -17.58 8.41 -3.84
C SER A 152 -19.01 8.81 -4.21
N VAL A 153 -19.83 9.15 -3.23
CA VAL A 153 -21.22 9.58 -3.45
C VAL A 153 -21.28 10.99 -4.07
N GLU A 154 -20.57 11.96 -3.48
CA GLU A 154 -20.65 13.37 -3.88
C GLU A 154 -20.09 13.62 -5.27
N LYS A 155 -19.00 12.93 -5.64
CA LYS A 155 -18.32 13.14 -6.93
C LYS A 155 -18.62 12.05 -7.97
N ARG A 156 -19.40 11.02 -7.59
CA ARG A 156 -19.72 9.87 -8.44
C ARG A 156 -18.47 9.18 -9.00
N VAL A 157 -17.49 8.98 -8.13
CA VAL A 157 -16.25 8.26 -8.39
C VAL A 157 -16.19 7.01 -7.52
N ARG A 158 -15.31 6.09 -7.89
CA ARG A 158 -15.09 4.84 -7.14
C ARG A 158 -13.87 5.01 -6.24
N VAL A 159 -14.00 4.69 -4.96
CA VAL A 159 -12.89 4.80 -4.00
C VAL A 159 -12.65 3.45 -3.35
N LEU A 160 -11.41 2.98 -3.38
CA LEU A 160 -10.93 1.80 -2.65
C LEU A 160 -9.84 2.25 -1.67
N VAL A 161 -9.97 1.90 -0.39
CA VAL A 161 -8.93 2.10 0.61
C VAL A 161 -8.30 0.76 0.92
N VAL A 162 -7.00 0.62 0.71
CA VAL A 162 -6.24 -0.61 0.95
C VAL A 162 -5.30 -0.40 2.12
N ASN A 163 -5.58 -1.05 3.25
CA ASN A 163 -4.67 -1.18 4.38
C ASN A 163 -3.80 -2.42 4.12
N TRP A 164 -2.69 -2.23 3.41
CA TRP A 164 -1.92 -3.32 2.80
C TRP A 164 -1.46 -4.37 3.82
N TRP A 165 -0.99 -3.96 4.99
CA TRP A 165 -0.50 -4.87 6.04
C TRP A 165 -1.60 -5.79 6.57
N SER A 166 -2.80 -5.25 6.81
CA SER A 166 -3.95 -6.01 7.29
C SER A 166 -4.51 -6.93 6.21
N TYR A 167 -4.67 -6.41 4.98
CA TYR A 167 -5.14 -7.19 3.84
C TYR A 167 -4.19 -8.35 3.49
N CYS A 168 -2.89 -8.18 3.71
CA CYS A 168 -1.86 -9.18 3.43
C CYS A 168 -1.40 -9.98 4.66
N SER A 169 -2.16 -9.98 5.74
CA SER A 169 -1.86 -10.73 6.97
C SER A 169 -1.64 -12.24 6.73
N ASP A 170 -2.39 -12.85 5.81
CA ASP A 170 -2.19 -14.23 5.40
C ASP A 170 -0.85 -14.45 4.66
N VAL A 171 -0.40 -13.48 3.86
CA VAL A 171 0.91 -13.51 3.22
C VAL A 171 2.03 -13.43 4.27
N THR A 172 1.83 -12.59 5.30
CA THR A 172 2.75 -12.52 6.45
C THR A 172 2.88 -13.87 7.12
N LYS A 173 1.76 -14.51 7.43
CA LYS A 173 1.74 -15.87 8.02
C LYS A 173 2.37 -16.92 7.10
N GLN A 174 2.12 -16.83 5.80
CA GLN A 174 2.71 -17.77 4.84
C GLN A 174 4.24 -17.68 4.79
N VAL A 175 4.81 -16.48 4.82
CA VAL A 175 6.25 -16.27 4.67
C VAL A 175 7.00 -16.45 5.99
N PHE A 176 6.43 -15.96 7.10
CA PHE A 176 7.12 -15.91 8.40
C PHE A 176 6.61 -16.93 9.41
N GLY A 177 5.46 -17.59 9.17
CA GLY A 177 4.85 -18.59 10.05
C GLY A 177 3.88 -18.00 11.08
N GLU A 178 3.86 -16.68 11.22
CA GLU A 178 3.04 -15.94 12.19
C GLU A 178 2.67 -14.55 11.65
N ASP A 179 1.72 -13.87 12.30
CA ASP A 179 1.31 -12.53 11.91
C ASP A 179 2.33 -11.46 12.31
N GLY A 180 2.21 -10.28 11.71
CA GLY A 180 3.02 -9.12 12.05
C GLY A 180 2.41 -8.26 13.16
N GLY A 181 2.87 -7.02 13.21
CA GLY A 181 2.40 -5.97 14.09
C GLY A 181 3.10 -4.68 13.72
N HIS A 182 2.83 -3.61 14.46
CA HIS A 182 3.54 -2.35 14.28
C HIS A 182 5.05 -2.55 14.48
N ALA A 183 5.85 -2.15 13.50
CA ALA A 183 7.29 -2.39 13.41
C ALA A 183 7.71 -3.87 13.54
N GLY A 184 6.79 -4.79 13.35
CA GLY A 184 7.02 -6.24 13.39
C GLY A 184 7.57 -6.80 12.07
N TRP A 185 7.27 -8.11 11.82
CA TRP A 185 7.73 -8.81 10.62
C TRP A 185 7.36 -8.12 9.31
N ASN A 186 6.07 -7.77 9.19
CA ASN A 186 5.47 -7.24 7.99
C ASN A 186 6.13 -5.93 7.56
N GLU A 187 6.22 -4.97 8.46
CA GLU A 187 6.73 -3.63 8.13
C GLU A 187 8.25 -3.63 8.01
N THR A 188 8.95 -4.28 8.95
CA THR A 188 10.41 -4.39 8.90
C THR A 188 10.89 -5.09 7.64
N ALA A 189 10.31 -6.24 7.29
CA ALA A 189 10.70 -6.97 6.08
C ALA A 189 10.33 -6.20 4.81
N PHE A 190 9.19 -5.50 4.81
CA PHE A 190 8.76 -4.73 3.65
C PHE A 190 9.73 -3.56 3.36
N VAL A 191 10.12 -2.82 4.41
CA VAL A 191 11.14 -1.76 4.29
C VAL A 191 12.50 -2.34 3.88
N GLN A 192 12.90 -3.48 4.46
CA GLN A 192 14.17 -4.15 4.13
C GLN A 192 14.25 -4.55 2.66
N ALA A 193 13.16 -5.02 2.07
CA ALA A 193 13.11 -5.37 0.65
C ALA A 193 13.20 -4.14 -0.27
N ILE A 194 12.70 -2.98 0.18
CA ILE A 194 12.74 -1.74 -0.59
C ILE A 194 14.12 -1.09 -0.52
N ASP A 195 14.64 -0.93 0.68
CA ASP A 195 15.94 -0.33 0.96
C ASP A 195 16.51 -0.84 2.29
N PRO A 196 17.41 -1.82 2.27
CA PRO A 196 17.99 -2.40 3.48
C PRO A 196 18.83 -1.38 4.28
N THR A 197 19.22 -0.25 3.72
CA THR A 197 19.95 0.81 4.44
C THR A 197 19.08 1.55 5.45
N LEU A 198 17.75 1.46 5.34
CA LEU A 198 16.79 2.02 6.26
C LEU A 198 16.52 1.12 7.49
N VAL A 199 17.16 -0.05 7.56
CA VAL A 199 16.99 -1.03 8.64
C VAL A 199 18.27 -1.13 9.45
N HIS A 200 18.18 -1.02 10.78
CA HIS A 200 19.32 -1.02 11.70
C HIS A 200 19.24 -2.18 12.71
N PRO A 201 19.48 -3.45 12.30
CA PRO A 201 19.31 -4.62 13.16
C PRO A 201 20.12 -4.55 14.46
N GLY A 202 21.33 -3.96 14.41
CA GLY A 202 22.21 -3.82 15.57
C GLY A 202 21.66 -2.89 16.68
N LYS A 203 20.58 -2.15 16.42
CA LYS A 203 19.89 -1.33 17.42
C LYS A 203 18.69 -2.05 18.04
N TYR A 204 18.30 -3.22 17.52
CA TYR A 204 17.18 -3.97 18.04
C TYR A 204 17.49 -4.55 19.42
N LYS A 205 16.54 -4.38 20.35
CA LYS A 205 16.56 -4.96 21.68
C LYS A 205 15.17 -5.55 21.99
N PRO A 206 15.07 -6.78 22.50
CA PRO A 206 13.79 -7.40 22.86
C PRO A 206 12.93 -6.56 23.80
N GLU A 207 13.55 -5.79 24.71
CA GLU A 207 12.86 -4.91 25.66
C GLU A 207 12.19 -3.68 25.02
N MET A 208 12.44 -3.40 23.77
CA MET A 208 11.70 -2.39 22.97
C MET A 208 10.29 -2.83 22.60
N VAL A 209 9.96 -4.09 22.82
CA VAL A 209 8.73 -4.69 22.34
C VAL A 209 7.67 -4.71 23.43
N THR A 210 6.44 -4.37 23.06
CA THR A 210 5.26 -4.53 23.93
C THR A 210 4.18 -5.29 23.18
N ALA A 211 3.63 -6.32 23.81
CA ALA A 211 2.49 -7.04 23.29
C ALA A 211 1.20 -6.60 23.97
N ASN A 212 0.15 -6.39 23.16
CA ASN A 212 -1.20 -6.18 23.67
C ASN A 212 -2.02 -7.46 23.39
N PRO A 213 -2.16 -8.37 24.37
CA PRO A 213 -2.74 -9.70 24.16
C PRO A 213 -4.24 -9.65 23.84
N ALA A 214 -4.94 -8.60 24.25
CA ALA A 214 -6.35 -8.42 23.98
C ALA A 214 -6.67 -6.93 23.78
N PRO A 215 -7.36 -6.57 22.69
CA PRO A 215 -7.78 -5.19 22.46
C PRO A 215 -8.58 -4.66 23.66
N SER A 216 -8.35 -3.40 24.00
CA SER A 216 -9.08 -2.69 25.09
C SER A 216 -8.84 -3.21 26.52
N THR A 217 -7.87 -4.10 26.74
CA THR A 217 -7.53 -4.55 28.09
C THR A 217 -6.75 -3.50 28.89
N TRP A 218 -5.94 -2.72 28.21
CA TRP A 218 -5.23 -1.57 28.77
C TRP A 218 -4.85 -0.57 27.68
N ALA A 219 -4.53 0.65 28.07
CA ALA A 219 -4.00 1.67 27.20
C ALA A 219 -2.96 2.49 27.97
N ALA A 220 -1.89 2.90 27.31
CA ALA A 220 -0.86 3.77 27.85
C ALA A 220 -0.61 4.95 26.95
N PHE A 221 -0.50 6.14 27.54
CA PHE A 221 -0.25 7.39 26.82
C PHE A 221 0.91 8.14 27.48
N PRO A 222 2.07 8.34 26.82
CA PRO A 222 2.39 7.82 25.47
C PRO A 222 2.50 6.29 25.45
N ASN A 223 2.39 5.69 24.25
CA ASN A 223 2.61 4.26 24.08
C ASN A 223 4.05 3.91 24.54
N PRO A 224 4.26 2.89 25.40
CA PRO A 224 5.57 2.60 25.97
C PRO A 224 6.55 1.91 25.04
N SER A 225 6.12 1.56 23.83
CA SER A 225 6.91 0.77 22.87
C SER A 225 6.88 1.37 21.48
N SER A 226 8.01 1.31 20.78
CA SER A 226 8.12 1.60 19.36
C SER A 226 7.91 0.35 18.47
N ILE A 227 7.69 -0.81 19.09
CA ILE A 227 7.33 -2.08 18.44
C ILE A 227 6.13 -2.66 19.16
N GLY A 228 4.97 -2.60 18.55
CA GLY A 228 3.73 -3.12 19.10
C GLY A 228 3.35 -4.45 18.48
N LEU A 229 3.16 -5.47 19.30
CA LEU A 229 2.67 -6.78 18.87
C LEU A 229 1.22 -6.96 19.28
N TYR A 230 0.40 -7.55 18.40
CA TYR A 230 -1.00 -7.85 18.72
C TYR A 230 -1.15 -9.07 19.63
N THR A 231 -0.18 -10.00 19.57
CA THR A 231 -0.17 -11.21 20.38
C THR A 231 1.22 -11.45 20.95
N PRO A 232 1.37 -11.80 22.23
CA PRO A 232 2.67 -12.13 22.81
C PRO A 232 3.37 -13.25 22.05
N GLY A 233 4.67 -13.09 21.79
CA GLY A 233 5.49 -14.07 21.07
C GLY A 233 5.35 -14.08 19.56
N GLN A 234 4.55 -13.18 18.98
CA GLN A 234 4.38 -13.06 17.52
C GLN A 234 4.92 -11.73 17.00
N GLY A 235 5.24 -11.71 15.70
CA GLY A 235 5.55 -10.48 14.98
C GLY A 235 6.88 -9.81 15.31
N TYR A 236 7.79 -10.48 16.01
CA TYR A 236 9.13 -9.94 16.27
C TYR A 236 9.90 -9.74 14.97
N PRO A 237 10.57 -8.59 14.77
CA PRO A 237 11.32 -8.36 13.55
C PRO A 237 12.43 -9.42 13.35
N LYS A 238 12.53 -9.92 12.13
CA LYS A 238 13.63 -10.79 11.67
C LYS A 238 14.23 -10.17 10.43
N PHE A 239 15.53 -10.19 10.34
CA PHE A 239 16.29 -9.47 9.32
C PHE A 239 16.80 -10.44 8.25
N ASP A 240 15.89 -11.14 7.56
CA ASP A 240 16.15 -12.09 6.51
C ASP A 240 15.80 -11.48 5.15
N GLN A 241 16.82 -11.07 4.38
CA GLN A 241 16.63 -10.40 3.09
C GLN A 241 15.83 -11.26 2.10
N LYS A 242 16.11 -12.57 2.03
CA LYS A 242 15.42 -13.45 1.10
C LYS A 242 13.92 -13.55 1.38
N LYS A 243 13.56 -13.66 2.67
CA LYS A 243 12.16 -13.63 3.08
C LYS A 243 11.52 -12.26 2.89
N ALA A 244 12.27 -11.20 3.09
CA ALA A 244 11.81 -9.83 2.82
C ALA A 244 11.44 -9.65 1.34
N ASP A 245 12.33 -10.08 0.43
CA ASP A 245 12.11 -10.01 -1.02
C ASP A 245 10.91 -10.88 -1.45
N GLU A 246 10.78 -12.09 -0.92
CA GLU A 246 9.62 -12.97 -1.15
C GLU A 246 8.32 -12.32 -0.68
N TYR A 247 8.33 -11.76 0.52
CA TYR A 247 7.18 -11.08 1.12
C TYR A 247 6.76 -9.88 0.29
N PHE A 248 7.70 -9.02 -0.09
CA PHE A 248 7.46 -7.85 -0.93
C PHE A 248 6.80 -8.23 -2.26
N ALA A 249 7.31 -9.24 -2.95
CA ALA A 249 6.74 -9.71 -4.21
C ALA A 249 5.30 -10.20 -4.04
N LYS A 250 5.05 -11.07 -3.06
CA LYS A 250 3.71 -11.63 -2.79
C LYS A 250 2.68 -10.57 -2.38
N VAL A 251 3.07 -9.60 -1.55
CA VAL A 251 2.19 -8.48 -1.15
C VAL A 251 1.80 -7.67 -2.39
N ASN A 252 2.76 -7.29 -3.22
CA ASN A 252 2.48 -6.52 -4.44
C ASN A 252 1.57 -7.30 -5.40
N ASP A 253 1.78 -8.60 -5.57
CA ASP A 253 0.91 -9.45 -6.40
C ASP A 253 -0.52 -9.48 -5.87
N LYS A 254 -0.68 -9.66 -4.56
CA LYS A 254 -1.99 -9.74 -3.92
C LYS A 254 -2.75 -8.41 -3.98
N VAL A 255 -2.07 -7.29 -3.73
CA VAL A 255 -2.70 -5.96 -3.81
C VAL A 255 -3.07 -5.62 -5.25
N ALA A 256 -2.23 -5.95 -6.24
CA ALA A 256 -2.57 -5.77 -7.65
C ALA A 256 -3.82 -6.56 -8.07
N ALA A 257 -3.91 -7.81 -7.64
CA ALA A 257 -5.07 -8.66 -7.90
C ALA A 257 -6.36 -8.10 -7.28
N LEU A 258 -6.29 -7.58 -6.04
CA LEU A 258 -7.42 -6.92 -5.39
C LEU A 258 -7.92 -5.73 -6.20
N ILE A 259 -7.00 -4.81 -6.57
CA ILE A 259 -7.35 -3.59 -7.31
C ILE A 259 -8.02 -3.96 -8.65
N ALA A 260 -7.42 -4.87 -9.40
CA ALA A 260 -7.96 -5.32 -10.67
C ALA A 260 -9.36 -5.95 -10.53
N GLU A 261 -9.55 -6.80 -9.53
CA GLU A 261 -10.83 -7.47 -9.28
C GLU A 261 -11.92 -6.48 -8.84
N ILE A 262 -11.60 -5.52 -7.98
CA ILE A 262 -12.58 -4.52 -7.54
C ILE A 262 -12.99 -3.60 -8.70
N ILE A 263 -12.03 -3.13 -9.52
CA ILE A 263 -12.34 -2.32 -10.70
C ILE A 263 -13.23 -3.11 -11.65
N ARG A 264 -12.89 -4.37 -11.94
CA ARG A 264 -13.69 -5.26 -12.79
C ARG A 264 -15.13 -5.42 -12.25
N LYS A 265 -15.31 -5.58 -10.95
CA LYS A 265 -16.64 -5.70 -10.33
C LYS A 265 -17.45 -4.40 -10.45
N TRP A 266 -16.83 -3.27 -10.26
CA TRP A 266 -17.49 -1.98 -10.48
C TRP A 266 -17.93 -1.81 -11.95
N ASP A 267 -17.09 -2.21 -12.91
CA ASP A 267 -17.44 -2.15 -14.33
C ASP A 267 -18.61 -3.08 -14.68
N LEU A 268 -18.62 -4.30 -14.12
CA LEU A 268 -19.75 -5.24 -14.30
C LEU A 268 -21.06 -4.73 -13.68
N ALA A 269 -20.97 -3.97 -12.58
CA ALA A 269 -22.13 -3.36 -11.94
C ALA A 269 -22.60 -2.07 -12.67
N GLY A 270 -21.88 -1.59 -13.67
CA GLY A 270 -22.21 -0.36 -14.38
C GLY A 270 -21.96 0.93 -13.59
N LEU A 271 -21.14 0.86 -12.54
CA LEU A 271 -20.82 1.98 -11.66
C LEU A 271 -19.77 2.92 -12.25
#